data_3541326b4bcf83908df13e08ac0c5953
#
_entry.id   3541326b4bcf83908df13e08ac0c5953
#
_cell.length_a   1.000
_cell.length_b   1.000
_cell.length_c   1.000
_cell.angle_alpha   90.00
_cell.angle_beta   90.00
_cell.angle_gamma   90.00
#
_symmetry.space_group_name_H-M   'P 1'
#
loop_
_entity.id
_entity.type
_entity.pdbx_description
1 polymer ?
#
loop_
_entity_poly.entity_id
_entity_poly.type
_entity_poly.pdbx_seq_one_letter_code
_entity_poly.pdbx_strand_id
1 'polypeptide(L)'
;IYYASVSLLYGEFLAYVDLFRSLCFMKNVFFPDENVTPDDLYFVCYMIERVARQLKQPNRYVVNRMGRRALAEKLSVANVLHCENPLALAADWTDEFMLEQGEYDVTRVNPELVDEIPTALQMGKVYARLILATLMPEEDYPDAIIRVYNNPICEIIDDYNGSAYYEPSYYIAKAYYQGNFN
;
A
#
# COMPACT_ATOMS: atom_id res chain seq x y z
N ILE A 1 20.97 -23.16 23.91
CA ILE A 1 21.97 -22.59 22.98
C ILE A 1 21.33 -22.29 21.59
N TYR A 2 20.41 -23.11 21.10
CA TYR A 2 19.77 -22.93 19.78
C TYR A 2 18.81 -21.71 19.70
N TYR A 3 18.15 -21.34 20.78
CA TYR A 3 17.22 -20.18 20.79
C TYR A 3 17.93 -18.81 20.77
N ALA A 4 19.14 -18.73 21.30
CA ALA A 4 19.92 -17.48 21.32
C ALA A 4 20.46 -17.12 19.95
N SER A 5 20.84 -18.10 19.11
CA SER A 5 21.39 -17.87 17.78
C SER A 5 20.32 -17.44 16.75
N VAL A 6 19.09 -17.93 16.88
CA VAL A 6 17.96 -17.52 16.01
C VAL A 6 17.52 -16.07 16.32
N SER A 7 17.50 -15.71 17.60
CA SER A 7 17.17 -14.34 18.04
C SER A 7 18.20 -13.30 17.58
N LEU A 8 19.50 -13.64 17.57
CA LEU A 8 20.56 -12.77 17.08
C LEU A 8 20.48 -12.56 15.56
N LEU A 9 20.26 -13.63 14.80
CA LEU A 9 20.09 -13.56 13.34
C LEU A 9 18.84 -12.77 12.94
N TYR A 10 17.76 -12.84 13.72
CA TYR A 10 16.55 -12.06 13.50
C TYR A 10 16.75 -10.57 13.83
N GLY A 11 17.51 -10.28 14.90
CA GLY A 11 17.87 -8.90 15.26
C GLY A 11 18.78 -8.24 14.24
N GLU A 12 19.78 -8.95 13.72
CA GLU A 12 20.67 -8.48 12.66
C GLU A 12 19.93 -8.31 11.33
N PHE A 13 19.00 -9.21 10.99
CA PHE A 13 18.15 -9.10 9.81
C PHE A 13 17.23 -7.88 9.89
N LEU A 14 16.59 -7.62 11.05
CA LEU A 14 15.76 -6.43 11.26
C LEU A 14 16.59 -5.15 11.21
N ALA A 15 17.78 -5.12 11.80
CA ALA A 15 18.69 -3.98 11.74
C ALA A 15 19.20 -3.74 10.31
N TYR A 16 19.44 -4.80 9.54
CA TYR A 16 19.80 -4.70 8.13
C TYR A 16 18.65 -4.20 7.27
N VAL A 17 17.42 -4.64 7.52
CA VAL A 17 16.19 -4.15 6.86
C VAL A 17 15.95 -2.67 7.20
N ASP A 18 16.16 -2.26 8.46
CA ASP A 18 16.01 -0.87 8.87
C ASP A 18 17.12 0.03 8.31
N LEU A 19 18.34 -0.48 8.18
CA LEU A 19 19.44 0.22 7.50
C LEU A 19 19.18 0.36 6.00
N PHE A 20 18.63 -0.69 5.35
CA PHE A 20 18.22 -0.62 3.94
C PHE A 20 17.03 0.32 3.73
N ARG A 21 16.05 0.34 4.65
CA ARG A 21 14.95 1.32 4.65
C ARG A 21 15.47 2.76 4.73
N SER A 22 16.58 2.98 5.45
CA SER A 22 17.24 4.28 5.56
C SER A 22 17.97 4.72 4.28
N LEU A 23 18.23 3.81 3.35
CA LEU A 23 19.01 4.07 2.13
C LEU A 23 18.13 4.17 0.85
N CYS A 24 16.89 3.67 0.88
CA CYS A 24 15.95 3.74 -0.23
C CYS A 24 15.03 4.98 -0.14
N PHE A 25 15.60 6.16 -0.23
CA PHE A 25 14.81 7.38 -0.39
C PHE A 25 14.51 7.59 -1.88
N MET A 26 13.22 7.50 -2.23
CA MET A 26 12.78 8.04 -3.52
C MET A 26 12.97 9.55 -3.49
N LYS A 27 13.67 10.09 -4.49
CA LYS A 27 13.77 11.54 -4.67
C LYS A 27 12.46 12.10 -5.15
N ASN A 28 12.10 13.28 -4.60
CA ASN A 28 10.97 14.04 -5.04
C ASN A 28 11.18 14.50 -6.49
N VAL A 29 10.18 14.30 -7.36
CA VAL A 29 10.31 14.65 -8.80
C VAL A 29 10.20 16.14 -9.06
N PHE A 30 9.61 16.91 -8.14
CA PHE A 30 9.47 18.36 -8.25
C PHE A 30 10.54 19.13 -7.45
N PHE A 31 10.97 18.54 -6.33
CA PHE A 31 11.90 19.15 -5.38
C PHE A 31 13.08 18.19 -5.13
N PRO A 32 14.14 18.23 -5.97
CA PRO A 32 15.24 17.25 -5.91
C PRO A 32 16.00 17.21 -4.57
N ASP A 33 15.89 18.25 -3.77
CA ASP A 33 16.50 18.34 -2.44
C ASP A 33 15.64 17.69 -1.35
N GLU A 34 14.40 17.30 -1.67
CA GLU A 34 13.49 16.61 -0.76
C GLU A 34 13.42 15.12 -1.08
N ASN A 35 13.10 14.35 -0.05
CA ASN A 35 12.88 12.91 -0.19
C ASN A 35 11.42 12.59 0.04
N VAL A 36 10.91 11.62 -0.72
CA VAL A 36 9.61 11.00 -0.46
C VAL A 36 9.76 10.04 0.73
N THR A 37 8.88 10.18 1.71
CA THR A 37 8.93 9.47 2.99
C THR A 37 7.97 8.26 3.02
N PRO A 38 8.09 7.35 4.00
CA PRO A 38 7.08 6.34 4.25
C PRO A 38 5.68 6.89 4.56
N ASP A 39 5.58 8.09 5.12
CA ASP A 39 4.28 8.74 5.39
C ASP A 39 3.61 9.20 4.09
N ASP A 40 4.39 9.67 3.13
CA ASP A 40 3.90 9.99 1.78
C ASP A 40 3.39 8.73 1.06
N LEU A 41 4.13 7.62 1.16
CA LEU A 41 3.68 6.33 0.66
C LEU A 41 2.37 5.89 1.31
N TYR A 42 2.27 6.02 2.63
CA TYR A 42 1.05 5.70 3.35
C TYR A 42 -0.14 6.54 2.88
N PHE A 43 0.05 7.84 2.70
CA PHE A 43 -0.98 8.73 2.19
C PHE A 43 -1.46 8.32 0.79
N VAL A 44 -0.54 8.02 -0.12
CA VAL A 44 -0.89 7.59 -1.49
C VAL A 44 -1.64 6.25 -1.47
N CYS A 45 -1.20 5.27 -0.66
CA CYS A 45 -1.93 4.01 -0.50
C CYS A 45 -3.35 4.22 0.07
N TYR A 46 -3.50 5.12 1.05
CA TYR A 46 -4.82 5.50 1.57
C TYR A 46 -5.71 6.11 0.49
N MET A 47 -5.18 7.00 -0.34
CA MET A 47 -5.95 7.61 -1.41
C MET A 47 -6.33 6.62 -2.52
N ILE A 48 -5.46 5.69 -2.88
CA ILE A 48 -5.78 4.60 -3.82
C ILE A 48 -6.98 3.80 -3.31
N GLU A 49 -6.95 3.38 -2.06
CA GLU A 49 -8.06 2.64 -1.44
C GLU A 49 -9.35 3.45 -1.42
N ARG A 50 -9.26 4.73 -1.09
CA ARG A 50 -10.41 5.62 -1.03
C ARG A 50 -11.07 5.81 -2.39
N VAL A 51 -10.29 6.08 -3.42
CA VAL A 51 -10.76 6.22 -4.81
C VAL A 51 -11.37 4.92 -5.31
N ALA A 52 -10.69 3.79 -5.07
CA ALA A 52 -11.18 2.48 -5.48
C ALA A 52 -12.55 2.16 -4.88
N ARG A 53 -12.75 2.39 -3.57
CA ARG A 53 -14.05 2.21 -2.91
C ARG A 53 -15.13 3.12 -3.48
N GLN A 54 -14.82 4.40 -3.67
CA GLN A 54 -15.77 5.38 -4.20
C GLN A 54 -16.26 4.97 -5.59
N LEU A 55 -15.36 4.44 -6.42
CA LEU A 55 -15.64 4.03 -7.79
C LEU A 55 -16.12 2.57 -7.92
N LYS A 56 -16.19 1.81 -6.82
CA LYS A 56 -16.44 0.38 -6.85
C LYS A 56 -15.53 -0.36 -7.84
N GLN A 57 -14.25 -0.08 -7.72
CA GLN A 57 -13.17 -0.67 -8.51
C GLN A 57 -12.16 -1.36 -7.59
N PRO A 58 -11.45 -2.40 -8.05
CA PRO A 58 -10.33 -2.94 -7.29
C PRO A 58 -9.17 -1.94 -7.24
N ASN A 59 -8.39 -1.94 -6.16
CA ASN A 59 -7.23 -1.08 -5.98
C ASN A 59 -6.26 -1.10 -7.17
N ARG A 60 -6.00 -2.27 -7.73
CA ARG A 60 -5.14 -2.44 -8.93
C ARG A 60 -5.63 -1.67 -10.16
N TYR A 61 -6.95 -1.45 -10.29
CA TYR A 61 -7.49 -0.63 -11.39
C TYR A 61 -7.00 0.80 -11.27
N VAL A 62 -7.12 1.39 -10.09
CA VAL A 62 -6.67 2.77 -9.83
C VAL A 62 -5.17 2.90 -10.08
N VAL A 63 -4.37 2.00 -9.51
CA VAL A 63 -2.90 1.98 -9.68
C VAL A 63 -2.50 1.88 -11.14
N ASN A 64 -3.12 0.98 -11.91
CA ASN A 64 -2.77 0.76 -13.31
C ASN A 64 -3.21 1.93 -14.22
N ARG A 65 -4.31 2.59 -13.88
CA ARG A 65 -4.77 3.78 -14.62
C ARG A 65 -3.88 5.00 -14.35
N MET A 66 -3.41 5.16 -13.12
CA MET A 66 -2.45 6.21 -12.78
C MET A 66 -1.09 5.96 -13.46
N GLY A 67 -0.58 4.75 -13.33
CA GLY A 67 0.73 4.37 -13.84
C GLY A 67 1.89 5.02 -13.06
N ARG A 68 3.11 4.61 -13.41
CA ARG A 68 4.34 4.97 -12.69
C ARG A 68 4.53 6.49 -12.53
N ARG A 69 4.32 7.25 -13.60
CA ARG A 69 4.57 8.70 -13.61
C ARG A 69 3.65 9.42 -12.62
N ALA A 70 2.35 9.19 -12.71
CA ALA A 70 1.39 9.84 -11.83
C ALA A 70 1.60 9.43 -10.37
N LEU A 71 1.92 8.16 -10.10
CA LEU A 71 2.28 7.71 -8.75
C LEU A 71 3.50 8.47 -8.20
N ALA A 72 4.55 8.66 -9.02
CA ALA A 72 5.72 9.43 -8.62
C ALA A 72 5.38 10.90 -8.33
N GLU A 73 4.53 11.52 -9.14
CA GLU A 73 4.05 12.89 -8.96
C GLU A 73 3.22 13.02 -7.67
N LYS A 74 2.26 12.12 -7.42
CA LYS A 74 1.42 12.14 -6.20
C LYS A 74 2.23 11.88 -4.92
N LEU A 75 3.18 10.96 -4.96
CA LEU A 75 4.12 10.74 -3.85
C LEU A 75 4.94 11.99 -3.53
N SER A 76 5.38 12.70 -4.56
CA SER A 76 6.22 13.89 -4.42
C SER A 76 5.52 15.11 -3.81
N VAL A 77 4.19 15.13 -3.84
CA VAL A 77 3.37 16.23 -3.27
C VAL A 77 2.47 15.76 -2.12
N ALA A 78 2.63 14.51 -1.69
CA ALA A 78 1.80 13.91 -0.65
C ALA A 78 1.82 14.70 0.67
N ASN A 79 2.99 15.24 1.03
CA ASN A 79 3.17 16.11 2.20
C ASN A 79 2.31 17.37 2.18
N VAL A 80 1.90 17.85 1.02
CA VAL A 80 0.97 18.98 0.85
C VAL A 80 -0.47 18.47 0.77
N LEU A 81 -0.71 17.44 -0.03
CA LEU A 81 -2.04 16.89 -0.30
C LEU A 81 -2.73 16.34 0.96
N HIS A 82 -1.97 15.86 1.96
CA HIS A 82 -2.59 15.35 3.19
C HIS A 82 -3.31 16.43 4.02
N CYS A 83 -3.08 17.70 3.74
CA CYS A 83 -3.79 18.82 4.36
C CYS A 83 -5.14 19.12 3.68
N GLU A 84 -5.38 18.56 2.50
CA GLU A 84 -6.60 18.77 1.73
C GLU A 84 -7.74 17.84 2.17
N ASN A 85 -8.96 18.18 1.74
CA ASN A 85 -10.10 17.31 1.98
C ASN A 85 -9.98 16.02 1.14
N PRO A 86 -9.88 14.83 1.76
CA PRO A 86 -9.70 13.59 1.02
C PRO A 86 -10.86 13.22 0.08
N LEU A 87 -12.06 13.74 0.29
CA LEU A 87 -13.20 13.56 -0.63
C LEU A 87 -13.01 14.38 -1.90
N ALA A 88 -12.55 15.62 -1.77
CA ALA A 88 -12.26 16.47 -2.90
C ALA A 88 -11.09 15.88 -3.72
N LEU A 89 -10.01 15.48 -3.05
CA LEU A 89 -8.88 14.82 -3.71
C LEU A 89 -9.28 13.53 -4.45
N ALA A 90 -10.19 12.74 -3.90
CA ALA A 90 -10.66 11.53 -4.58
C ALA A 90 -11.45 11.87 -5.86
N ALA A 91 -12.23 12.95 -5.86
CA ALA A 91 -12.90 13.45 -7.05
C ALA A 91 -11.87 13.97 -8.09
N ASP A 92 -10.90 14.77 -7.63
CA ASP A 92 -9.83 15.29 -8.49
C ASP A 92 -9.03 14.16 -9.16
N TRP A 93 -8.66 13.11 -8.40
CA TRP A 93 -7.96 11.95 -8.98
C TRP A 93 -8.85 11.19 -9.97
N THR A 94 -10.16 11.09 -9.69
CA THR A 94 -11.11 10.45 -10.59
C THR A 94 -11.14 11.16 -11.94
N ASP A 95 -11.21 12.48 -11.94
CA ASP A 95 -11.26 13.28 -13.15
C ASP A 95 -9.88 13.32 -13.87
N GLU A 96 -8.79 13.53 -13.12
CA GLU A 96 -7.44 13.63 -13.67
C GLU A 96 -7.01 12.35 -14.41
N PHE A 97 -7.33 11.17 -13.84
CA PHE A 97 -6.95 9.88 -14.43
C PHE A 97 -8.07 9.23 -15.23
N MET A 98 -9.17 9.95 -15.46
CA MET A 98 -10.34 9.48 -16.22
C MET A 98 -10.79 8.10 -15.73
N LEU A 99 -10.96 7.98 -14.40
CA LEU A 99 -11.36 6.73 -13.77
C LEU A 99 -12.86 6.53 -13.91
N GLU A 100 -13.24 5.29 -14.21
CA GLU A 100 -14.64 4.93 -14.46
C GLU A 100 -15.26 4.19 -13.28
N GLN A 101 -16.55 4.38 -13.10
CA GLN A 101 -17.34 3.62 -12.12
C GLN A 101 -17.37 2.14 -12.50
N GLY A 102 -17.11 1.26 -11.52
CA GLY A 102 -17.21 -0.19 -11.66
C GLY A 102 -18.34 -0.80 -10.84
N GLU A 103 -18.29 -2.13 -10.68
CA GLU A 103 -19.28 -2.91 -9.92
C GLU A 103 -18.63 -3.67 -8.74
N TYR A 104 -17.31 -3.62 -8.60
CA TYR A 104 -16.58 -4.29 -7.53
C TYR A 104 -16.65 -3.47 -6.24
N ASP A 105 -17.56 -3.84 -5.36
CA ASP A 105 -17.72 -3.19 -4.07
C ASP A 105 -17.05 -4.02 -2.96
N VAL A 106 -15.82 -3.68 -2.64
CA VAL A 106 -15.02 -4.33 -1.59
C VAL A 106 -15.68 -4.25 -0.21
N THR A 107 -16.57 -3.27 0.01
CA THR A 107 -17.28 -3.09 1.28
C THR A 107 -18.51 -3.97 1.40
N ARG A 108 -18.87 -4.70 0.33
CA ARG A 108 -20.01 -5.62 0.34
C ARG A 108 -19.60 -6.95 0.99
N VAL A 109 -19.68 -6.99 2.31
CA VAL A 109 -19.37 -8.16 3.13
C VAL A 109 -20.62 -8.89 3.59
N ASN A 110 -20.45 -10.13 4.05
CA ASN A 110 -21.50 -10.87 4.74
C ASN A 110 -21.61 -10.38 6.20
N PRO A 111 -22.74 -9.77 6.61
CA PRO A 111 -22.91 -9.24 7.96
C PRO A 111 -22.94 -10.31 9.05
N GLU A 112 -23.07 -11.59 8.69
CA GLU A 112 -22.95 -12.71 9.66
C GLU A 112 -21.48 -13.06 9.97
N LEU A 113 -20.55 -12.65 9.13
CA LEU A 113 -19.11 -12.94 9.26
C LEU A 113 -18.30 -11.74 9.75
N VAL A 114 -18.77 -10.52 9.48
CA VAL A 114 -18.02 -9.30 9.68
C VAL A 114 -18.88 -8.24 10.37
N ASP A 115 -18.49 -7.90 11.59
CA ASP A 115 -19.15 -6.85 12.36
C ASP A 115 -18.75 -5.44 11.89
N GLU A 116 -17.48 -5.27 11.49
CA GLU A 116 -16.91 -3.99 11.07
C GLU A 116 -15.89 -4.18 9.95
N ILE A 117 -16.04 -3.42 8.87
CA ILE A 117 -15.08 -3.40 7.75
C ILE A 117 -13.91 -2.46 8.05
N PRO A 118 -12.69 -2.76 7.57
CA PRO A 118 -11.56 -1.88 7.76
C PRO A 118 -11.80 -0.54 7.05
N THR A 119 -11.38 0.55 7.67
CA THR A 119 -11.40 1.87 7.04
C THR A 119 -10.38 1.95 5.90
N ALA A 120 -10.59 2.86 4.94
CA ALA A 120 -9.61 3.11 3.88
C ALA A 120 -8.22 3.50 4.45
N LEU A 121 -8.22 4.19 5.59
CA LEU A 121 -7.00 4.57 6.30
C LEU A 121 -6.24 3.33 6.84
N GLN A 122 -6.96 2.35 7.41
CA GLN A 122 -6.38 1.10 7.89
C GLN A 122 -5.80 0.29 6.72
N MET A 123 -6.53 0.18 5.61
CA MET A 123 -6.06 -0.54 4.43
C MET A 123 -4.87 0.15 3.77
N GLY A 124 -4.86 1.47 3.67
CA GLY A 124 -3.68 2.22 3.23
C GLY A 124 -2.44 1.90 4.06
N LYS A 125 -2.61 1.71 5.37
CA LYS A 125 -1.53 1.31 6.27
C LYS A 125 -1.06 -0.13 6.05
N VAL A 126 -1.99 -1.05 5.76
CA VAL A 126 -1.66 -2.44 5.42
C VAL A 126 -0.80 -2.48 4.15
N TYR A 127 -1.23 -1.81 3.09
CA TYR A 127 -0.52 -1.78 1.82
C TYR A 127 0.83 -1.07 1.90
N ALA A 128 0.92 0.09 2.56
CA ALA A 128 2.19 0.78 2.74
C ALA A 128 3.21 -0.09 3.49
N ARG A 129 2.79 -0.80 4.54
CA ARG A 129 3.66 -1.74 5.26
C ARG A 129 4.07 -2.94 4.42
N LEU A 130 3.16 -3.48 3.60
CA LEU A 130 3.48 -4.57 2.68
C LEU A 130 4.50 -4.13 1.63
N ILE A 131 4.33 -2.96 1.03
CA ILE A 131 5.27 -2.38 0.09
C ILE A 131 6.65 -2.23 0.73
N LEU A 132 6.73 -1.60 1.91
CA LEU A 132 7.99 -1.41 2.62
C LEU A 132 8.66 -2.74 3.02
N ALA A 133 7.87 -3.75 3.41
CA ALA A 133 8.39 -5.05 3.80
C ALA A 133 8.88 -5.89 2.61
N THR A 134 8.42 -5.59 1.40
CA THR A 134 8.75 -6.33 0.17
C THR A 134 9.56 -5.50 -0.83
N LEU A 135 10.00 -4.31 -0.43
CA LEU A 135 10.79 -3.41 -1.29
C LEU A 135 12.09 -4.10 -1.73
N MET A 136 12.35 -4.08 -3.03
CA MET A 136 13.54 -4.68 -3.61
C MET A 136 14.71 -3.68 -3.64
N PRO A 137 15.97 -4.14 -3.69
CA PRO A 137 17.12 -3.26 -3.89
C PRO A 137 16.94 -2.40 -5.14
N GLU A 138 17.21 -1.09 -5.04
CA GLU A 138 17.10 -0.10 -6.12
C GLU A 138 15.67 0.14 -6.66
N GLU A 139 14.65 -0.51 -6.08
CA GLU A 139 13.24 -0.27 -6.44
C GLU A 139 12.73 1.00 -5.75
N ASP A 140 12.10 1.88 -6.50
CA ASP A 140 11.42 3.04 -5.94
C ASP A 140 9.95 2.74 -5.58
N TYR A 141 9.31 3.65 -4.84
CA TYR A 141 7.94 3.46 -4.39
C TYR A 141 6.91 3.31 -5.52
N PRO A 142 6.96 4.07 -6.64
CA PRO A 142 6.04 3.86 -7.75
C PRO A 142 6.07 2.46 -8.33
N ASP A 143 7.26 1.91 -8.55
CA ASP A 143 7.42 0.56 -9.08
C ASP A 143 6.97 -0.49 -8.06
N ALA A 144 7.30 -0.29 -6.78
CA ALA A 144 6.85 -1.16 -5.70
C ALA A 144 5.32 -1.15 -5.52
N ILE A 145 4.66 0.02 -5.64
CA ILE A 145 3.20 0.13 -5.64
C ILE A 145 2.61 -0.70 -6.76
N ILE A 146 3.07 -0.50 -8.00
CA ILE A 146 2.56 -1.23 -9.16
C ILE A 146 2.74 -2.74 -8.97
N ARG A 147 3.91 -3.17 -8.55
CA ARG A 147 4.23 -4.59 -8.31
C ARG A 147 3.35 -5.20 -7.24
N VAL A 148 3.19 -4.54 -6.10
CA VAL A 148 2.43 -5.07 -4.96
C VAL A 148 0.94 -5.13 -5.28
N TYR A 149 0.34 -4.05 -5.76
CA TYR A 149 -1.10 -4.04 -6.05
C TYR A 149 -1.52 -4.96 -7.21
N ASN A 150 -0.58 -5.38 -8.06
CA ASN A 150 -0.83 -6.38 -9.11
C ASN A 150 -0.51 -7.83 -8.68
N ASN A 151 -0.07 -8.04 -7.43
CA ASN A 151 0.12 -9.40 -6.91
C ASN A 151 -1.23 -10.05 -6.57
N PRO A 152 -1.46 -11.32 -6.96
CA PRO A 152 -2.71 -12.03 -6.67
C PRO A 152 -3.08 -12.10 -5.19
N ILE A 153 -2.11 -12.01 -4.26
CA ILE A 153 -2.36 -12.01 -2.82
C ILE A 153 -3.27 -10.86 -2.37
N CYS A 154 -3.30 -9.77 -3.15
CA CYS A 154 -4.13 -8.61 -2.86
C CYS A 154 -5.63 -8.93 -2.97
N GLU A 155 -6.02 -9.91 -3.79
CA GLU A 155 -7.42 -10.38 -3.84
C GLU A 155 -7.86 -11.02 -2.53
N ILE A 156 -6.92 -11.66 -1.81
CA ILE A 156 -7.18 -12.25 -0.49
C ILE A 156 -7.16 -11.17 0.61
N ILE A 157 -6.25 -10.20 0.50
CA ILE A 157 -6.16 -9.07 1.44
C ILE A 157 -7.41 -8.17 1.34
N ASP A 158 -7.94 -7.98 0.13
CA ASP A 158 -9.11 -7.15 -0.14
C ASP A 158 -10.44 -7.91 0.05
N ASP A 159 -10.41 -9.21 0.38
CA ASP A 159 -11.60 -9.93 0.82
C ASP A 159 -11.87 -9.66 2.30
N TYR A 160 -12.71 -8.68 2.57
CA TYR A 160 -13.05 -8.30 3.95
C TYR A 160 -13.98 -9.27 4.67
N ASN A 161 -14.45 -10.33 4.03
CA ASN A 161 -15.07 -11.47 4.71
C ASN A 161 -14.04 -12.37 5.42
N GLY A 162 -12.77 -12.26 5.01
CA GLY A 162 -11.65 -12.93 5.66
C GLY A 162 -10.96 -12.05 6.70
N SER A 163 -9.86 -12.56 7.26
CA SER A 163 -9.06 -11.86 8.28
C SER A 163 -7.66 -11.46 7.79
N ALA A 164 -7.35 -11.66 6.50
CA ALA A 164 -6.00 -11.49 5.97
C ALA A 164 -5.41 -10.08 6.21
N TYR A 165 -6.24 -9.05 6.13
CA TYR A 165 -5.83 -7.66 6.37
C TYR A 165 -5.53 -7.33 7.85
N TYR A 166 -5.99 -8.17 8.80
CA TYR A 166 -5.68 -8.03 10.24
C TYR A 166 -4.40 -8.75 10.63
N GLU A 167 -3.85 -9.59 9.76
CA GLU A 167 -2.65 -10.34 10.07
C GLU A 167 -1.44 -9.42 10.33
N PRO A 168 -0.50 -9.84 11.16
CA PRO A 168 0.74 -9.08 11.37
C PRO A 168 1.48 -8.82 10.06
N SER A 169 2.06 -7.64 9.90
CA SER A 169 2.71 -7.21 8.65
C SER A 169 3.76 -8.20 8.14
N TYR A 170 4.52 -8.85 9.02
CA TYR A 170 5.50 -9.87 8.64
C TYR A 170 4.84 -11.12 8.04
N TYR A 171 3.64 -11.46 8.51
CA TYR A 171 2.90 -12.63 8.02
C TYR A 171 2.28 -12.33 6.65
N ILE A 172 1.74 -11.12 6.44
CA ILE A 172 1.27 -10.66 5.14
C ILE A 172 2.42 -10.62 4.14
N ALA A 173 3.60 -10.13 4.53
CA ALA A 173 4.79 -10.14 3.68
C ALA A 173 5.26 -11.57 3.34
N LYS A 174 5.19 -12.50 4.29
CA LYS A 174 5.46 -13.93 4.02
C LYS A 174 4.45 -14.49 3.02
N ALA A 175 3.15 -14.25 3.22
CA ALA A 175 2.09 -14.70 2.33
C ALA A 175 2.26 -14.11 0.90
N TYR A 176 2.72 -12.86 0.79
CA TYR A 176 3.05 -12.23 -0.49
C TYR A 176 4.08 -13.05 -1.29
N TYR A 177 5.16 -13.51 -0.65
CA TYR A 177 6.19 -14.32 -1.33
C TYR A 177 5.75 -15.76 -1.58
N GLN A 178 4.86 -16.30 -0.75
CA GLN A 178 4.33 -17.67 -0.88
C GLN A 178 3.12 -17.76 -1.81
N GLY A 179 2.43 -16.65 -2.07
CA GLY A 179 1.20 -16.59 -2.85
C GLY A 179 -0.05 -17.07 -2.09
N ASN A 180 0.05 -17.32 -0.78
CA ASN A 180 -1.06 -17.74 0.08
C ASN A 180 -0.81 -17.45 1.57
N PHE A 181 -1.86 -17.54 2.38
CA PHE A 181 -1.85 -17.38 3.84
C PHE A 181 -1.83 -18.73 4.58
N ASN A 182 -0.93 -19.65 4.22
CA ASN A 182 -0.77 -20.94 4.87
C ASN A 182 0.33 -20.96 5.93
#